data_c30fc62fc0eba0ed0cbfc1611237c46e
#
_entry.id   c30fc62fc0eba0ed0cbfc1611237c46e
#
_cell.length_a   1.000
_cell.length_b   1.000
_cell.length_c   1.000
_cell.angle_alpha   90.00
_cell.angle_beta   90.00
_cell.angle_gamma   90.00
#
_symmetry.space_group_name_H-M   'P 1'
#
loop_
_entity.id
_entity.type
_entity.pdbx_description
1 polymer ?
#
loop_
_entity_poly.entity_id
_entity_poly.type
_entity_poly.pdbx_seq_one_letter_code
_entity_poly.pdbx_strand_id
1 'polypeptide(L)'
;MARAVSRCPWPPVDDPIYLKYHDEEWGVPVHDDRTIFEFLVLEAFQAGLSWRTVLYKRPAFRQAFASFDARRVARFGARDIHRLLRNAGIIRNRQKVVAAINNANRFLEVQQEFGTFAKYMWSWVGHRPVRHRWRTLRDYPPYTEDAVAWAKDLKRRGFSFLGPTVVYAHMQAVGMVNDHTVDCFRYRVLARGIPIRNTRRDRGRGGEATGR
;
A
#
# COMPACT_ATOMS: atom_id res chain seq x y z
N MET A 1 -24.96 -19.88 -19.57
CA MET A 1 -23.50 -19.79 -19.42
C MET A 1 -23.19 -18.59 -18.53
N ALA A 2 -22.50 -18.76 -17.40
CA ALA A 2 -22.10 -17.66 -16.55
C ALA A 2 -21.13 -16.77 -17.33
N ARG A 3 -21.42 -15.47 -17.40
CA ARG A 3 -20.56 -14.50 -18.09
C ARG A 3 -19.20 -14.47 -17.38
N ALA A 4 -18.11 -14.72 -18.11
CA ALA A 4 -16.76 -14.65 -17.54
C ALA A 4 -16.56 -13.29 -16.87
N VAL A 5 -16.08 -13.30 -15.61
CA VAL A 5 -15.84 -12.08 -14.83
C VAL A 5 -14.62 -11.35 -15.42
N SER A 6 -14.80 -10.11 -15.87
CA SER A 6 -13.70 -9.27 -16.37
C SER A 6 -12.86 -8.77 -15.20
N ARG A 7 -11.55 -9.02 -15.22
CA ARG A 7 -10.56 -8.59 -14.22
C ARG A 7 -9.53 -7.67 -14.84
N CYS A 8 -8.74 -7.01 -13.98
CA CYS A 8 -7.53 -6.34 -14.42
C CYS A 8 -6.59 -7.34 -15.13
N PRO A 9 -5.75 -6.89 -16.06
CA PRO A 9 -4.91 -7.81 -16.85
C PRO A 9 -3.64 -8.27 -16.14
N TRP A 10 -3.39 -7.85 -14.89
CA TRP A 10 -2.16 -8.17 -14.16
C TRP A 10 -2.20 -9.44 -13.30
N PRO A 11 -3.33 -9.90 -12.70
CA PRO A 11 -3.33 -11.15 -11.97
C PRO A 11 -3.32 -12.34 -12.95
N PRO A 12 -2.40 -13.33 -12.77
CA PRO A 12 -2.41 -14.54 -13.56
C PRO A 12 -3.75 -15.29 -13.39
N VAL A 13 -4.36 -15.70 -14.49
CA VAL A 13 -5.70 -16.32 -14.49
C VAL A 13 -5.72 -17.73 -13.88
N ASP A 14 -4.57 -18.37 -13.79
CA ASP A 14 -4.34 -19.71 -13.24
C ASP A 14 -3.81 -19.70 -11.79
N ASP A 15 -3.74 -18.53 -11.14
CA ASP A 15 -3.23 -18.38 -9.79
C ASP A 15 -4.37 -18.02 -8.82
N PRO A 16 -4.97 -18.98 -8.12
CA PRO A 16 -6.12 -18.75 -7.25
C PRO A 16 -5.80 -17.83 -6.06
N ILE A 17 -4.56 -17.84 -5.55
CA ILE A 17 -4.13 -16.96 -4.44
C ILE A 17 -4.04 -15.52 -4.94
N TYR A 18 -3.49 -15.33 -6.12
CA TYR A 18 -3.37 -14.02 -6.74
C TYR A 18 -4.73 -13.44 -7.15
N LEU A 19 -5.60 -14.29 -7.72
CA LEU A 19 -6.98 -13.92 -8.06
C LEU A 19 -7.77 -13.54 -6.81
N LYS A 20 -7.65 -14.32 -5.74
CA LYS A 20 -8.30 -13.99 -4.46
C LYS A 20 -7.84 -12.62 -3.93
N TYR A 21 -6.54 -12.36 -3.95
CA TYR A 21 -5.99 -11.04 -3.55
C TYR A 21 -6.60 -9.91 -4.39
N HIS A 22 -6.62 -10.05 -5.73
CA HIS A 22 -7.21 -9.06 -6.63
C HIS A 22 -8.71 -8.86 -6.38
N ASP A 23 -9.45 -9.97 -6.22
CA ASP A 23 -10.91 -9.94 -6.16
C ASP A 23 -11.44 -9.48 -4.79
N GLU A 24 -10.71 -9.71 -3.70
CA GLU A 24 -11.21 -9.51 -2.34
C GLU A 24 -10.46 -8.44 -1.54
N GLU A 25 -9.17 -8.19 -1.82
CA GLU A 25 -8.33 -7.34 -0.99
C GLU A 25 -7.86 -6.06 -1.71
N TRP A 26 -7.25 -6.20 -2.90
CA TRP A 26 -6.63 -5.07 -3.59
C TRP A 26 -7.64 -3.97 -3.94
N GLY A 27 -7.34 -2.74 -3.54
CA GLY A 27 -8.21 -1.57 -3.76
C GLY A 27 -9.38 -1.45 -2.77
N VAL A 28 -9.52 -2.39 -1.82
CA VAL A 28 -10.54 -2.28 -0.76
C VAL A 28 -10.05 -1.31 0.31
N PRO A 29 -10.85 -0.28 0.69
CA PRO A 29 -10.47 0.67 1.73
C PRO A 29 -10.20 -0.01 3.07
N VAL A 30 -8.99 0.17 3.60
CA VAL A 30 -8.55 -0.38 4.89
C VAL A 30 -8.42 0.75 5.91
N HIS A 31 -9.02 0.56 7.10
CA HIS A 31 -8.94 1.49 8.23
C HIS A 31 -8.36 0.84 9.49
N ASP A 32 -8.06 -0.46 9.44
CA ASP A 32 -7.41 -1.17 10.53
C ASP A 32 -5.89 -0.98 10.47
N ASP A 33 -5.32 -0.40 11.51
CA ASP A 33 -3.90 -0.06 11.59
C ASP A 33 -2.99 -1.31 11.48
N ARG A 34 -3.44 -2.48 11.94
CA ARG A 34 -2.65 -3.72 11.83
C ARG A 34 -2.53 -4.16 10.38
N THR A 35 -3.62 -4.16 9.64
CA THR A 35 -3.64 -4.48 8.21
C THR A 35 -2.86 -3.44 7.41
N ILE A 36 -2.96 -2.15 7.74
CA ILE A 36 -2.16 -1.09 7.12
C ILE A 36 -0.67 -1.35 7.34
N PHE A 37 -0.25 -1.68 8.57
CA PHE A 37 1.14 -1.98 8.88
C PHE A 37 1.63 -3.28 8.18
N GLU A 38 0.77 -4.31 8.08
CA GLU A 38 1.06 -5.51 7.30
C GLU A 38 1.43 -5.17 5.86
N PHE A 39 0.57 -4.43 5.15
CA PHE A 39 0.84 -4.03 3.77
C PHE A 39 2.07 -3.12 3.64
N LEU A 40 2.26 -2.18 4.55
CA LEU A 40 3.44 -1.31 4.56
C LEU A 40 4.74 -2.11 4.62
N VAL A 41 4.80 -3.13 5.47
CA VAL A 41 5.96 -4.03 5.56
C VAL A 41 6.09 -4.89 4.31
N LEU A 42 5.01 -5.50 3.83
CA LEU A 42 5.03 -6.40 2.67
C LEU A 42 5.46 -5.67 1.39
N GLU A 43 4.97 -4.45 1.15
CA GLU A 43 5.35 -3.62 0.00
C GLU A 43 6.82 -3.18 0.08
N ALA A 44 7.33 -2.85 1.27
CA ALA A 44 8.76 -2.59 1.45
C ALA A 44 9.60 -3.84 1.15
N PHE A 45 9.12 -5.03 1.51
CA PHE A 45 9.80 -6.29 1.18
C PHE A 45 9.70 -6.65 -0.31
N GLN A 46 8.67 -6.19 -1.01
CA GLN A 46 8.52 -6.42 -2.45
C GLN A 46 9.61 -5.71 -3.27
N ALA A 47 10.14 -4.58 -2.84
CA ALA A 47 11.12 -3.82 -3.62
C ALA A 47 12.21 -4.73 -4.26
N GLY A 48 12.26 -4.76 -5.61
CA GLY A 48 13.13 -5.61 -6.40
C GLY A 48 12.68 -7.06 -6.57
N LEU A 49 11.43 -7.40 -6.17
CA LEU A 49 10.85 -8.74 -6.28
C LEU A 49 9.45 -8.68 -6.91
N SER A 50 8.91 -9.84 -7.31
CA SER A 50 7.51 -9.93 -7.73
C SER A 50 6.56 -9.92 -6.53
N TRP A 51 5.37 -9.32 -6.68
CA TRP A 51 4.32 -9.39 -5.67
C TRP A 51 3.91 -10.84 -5.36
N ARG A 52 3.89 -11.70 -6.38
CA ARG A 52 3.63 -13.14 -6.21
C ARG A 52 4.53 -13.76 -5.13
N THR A 53 5.82 -13.45 -5.16
CA THR A 53 6.78 -13.96 -4.16
C THR A 53 6.41 -13.53 -2.74
N VAL A 54 5.99 -12.28 -2.57
CA VAL A 54 5.60 -11.74 -1.26
C VAL A 54 4.27 -12.33 -0.82
N LEU A 55 3.28 -12.37 -1.71
CA LEU A 55 1.94 -12.87 -1.44
C LEU A 55 1.95 -14.34 -0.97
N TYR A 56 2.73 -15.20 -1.65
CA TYR A 56 2.89 -16.60 -1.26
C TYR A 56 3.60 -16.78 0.08
N LYS A 57 4.47 -15.85 0.45
CA LYS A 57 5.18 -15.86 1.74
C LYS A 57 4.42 -15.15 2.87
N ARG A 58 3.28 -14.50 2.55
CA ARG A 58 2.50 -13.70 3.51
C ARG A 58 2.13 -14.45 4.80
N PRO A 59 1.70 -15.74 4.77
CA PRO A 59 1.43 -16.48 6.00
C PRO A 59 2.67 -16.63 6.89
N ALA A 60 3.84 -16.90 6.30
CA ALA A 60 5.09 -16.99 7.03
C ALA A 60 5.55 -15.62 7.57
N PHE A 61 5.32 -14.53 6.81
CA PHE A 61 5.56 -13.18 7.31
C PHE A 61 4.67 -12.85 8.51
N ARG A 62 3.39 -13.21 8.51
CA ARG A 62 2.48 -13.02 9.66
C ARG A 62 3.03 -13.72 10.91
N GLN A 63 3.46 -14.96 10.80
CA GLN A 63 4.09 -15.71 11.91
C GLN A 63 5.39 -15.03 12.37
N ALA A 64 6.27 -14.69 11.43
CA ALA A 64 7.60 -14.15 11.72
C ALA A 64 7.56 -12.76 12.37
N PHE A 65 6.61 -11.90 11.94
CA PHE A 65 6.44 -10.52 12.39
C PHE A 65 5.28 -10.33 13.39
N ALA A 66 5.02 -11.36 14.24
CA ALA A 66 4.04 -11.28 15.33
C ALA A 66 2.64 -10.83 14.88
N SER A 67 2.16 -11.37 13.75
CA SER A 67 0.90 -10.97 13.08
C SER A 67 0.80 -9.47 12.80
N PHE A 68 1.94 -8.85 12.50
CA PHE A 68 2.07 -7.41 12.22
C PHE A 68 1.55 -6.50 13.33
N ASP A 69 1.67 -6.94 14.58
CA ASP A 69 1.51 -6.07 15.73
C ASP A 69 2.70 -5.11 15.81
N ALA A 70 2.48 -3.86 15.44
CA ALA A 70 3.53 -2.85 15.38
C ALA A 70 4.23 -2.65 16.73
N ARG A 71 3.51 -2.76 17.86
CA ARG A 71 4.09 -2.63 19.21
C ARG A 71 5.05 -3.79 19.52
N ARG A 72 4.73 -4.99 19.05
CA ARG A 72 5.60 -6.16 19.23
C ARG A 72 6.81 -6.08 18.29
N VAL A 73 6.59 -5.72 17.02
CA VAL A 73 7.67 -5.61 16.01
C VAL A 73 8.67 -4.50 16.39
N ALA A 74 8.19 -3.37 16.92
CA ALA A 74 9.04 -2.28 17.39
C ALA A 74 10.04 -2.69 18.49
N ARG A 75 9.73 -3.76 19.24
CA ARG A 75 10.60 -4.30 20.31
C ARG A 75 11.56 -5.40 19.84
N PHE A 76 11.55 -5.74 18.55
CA PHE A 76 12.47 -6.76 18.03
C PHE A 76 13.92 -6.28 18.14
N GLY A 77 14.76 -7.12 18.77
CA GLY A 77 16.18 -6.87 18.98
C GLY A 77 17.08 -7.76 18.11
N ALA A 78 18.36 -7.81 18.46
CA ALA A 78 19.37 -8.56 17.71
C ALA A 78 19.01 -10.06 17.57
N ARG A 79 18.44 -10.67 18.61
CA ARG A 79 17.98 -12.08 18.57
C ARG A 79 16.87 -12.28 17.55
N ASP A 80 15.93 -11.35 17.46
CA ASP A 80 14.84 -11.42 16.48
C ASP A 80 15.34 -11.22 15.06
N ILE A 81 16.23 -10.26 14.83
CA ILE A 81 16.88 -10.06 13.53
C ILE A 81 17.56 -11.35 13.08
N HIS A 82 18.32 -12.00 13.96
CA HIS A 82 18.99 -13.27 13.65
C HIS A 82 17.95 -14.37 13.32
N ARG A 83 16.90 -14.51 14.12
CA ARG A 83 15.79 -15.45 13.89
C ARG A 83 15.13 -15.22 12.52
N LEU A 84 14.82 -13.96 12.17
CA LEU A 84 14.21 -13.59 10.90
C LEU A 84 15.11 -13.90 9.71
N LEU A 85 16.41 -13.64 9.81
CA LEU A 85 17.37 -13.93 8.74
C LEU A 85 17.59 -15.42 8.49
N ARG A 86 17.30 -16.28 9.45
CA ARG A 86 17.35 -17.77 9.31
C ARG A 86 16.03 -18.35 8.81
N ASN A 87 14.93 -17.58 8.78
CA ASN A 87 13.63 -18.07 8.37
C ASN A 87 13.51 -18.11 6.84
N ALA A 88 13.57 -19.31 6.24
CA ALA A 88 13.41 -19.50 4.79
C ALA A 88 11.98 -19.17 4.28
N GLY A 89 10.99 -19.11 5.16
CA GLY A 89 9.62 -18.74 4.82
C GLY A 89 9.45 -17.28 4.43
N ILE A 90 10.39 -16.40 4.82
CA ILE A 90 10.35 -14.98 4.48
C ILE A 90 11.51 -14.58 3.53
N ILE A 91 11.51 -13.31 3.10
CA ILE A 91 12.62 -12.72 2.35
C ILE A 91 13.74 -12.34 3.33
N ARG A 92 14.88 -13.04 3.23
CA ARG A 92 16.03 -12.91 4.15
C ARG A 92 16.95 -11.76 3.72
N ASN A 93 16.48 -10.52 3.87
CA ASN A 93 17.27 -9.32 3.61
C ASN A 93 17.41 -8.51 4.91
N ARG A 94 18.65 -8.37 5.41
CA ARG A 94 18.94 -7.69 6.68
C ARG A 94 18.46 -6.24 6.68
N GLN A 95 18.68 -5.51 5.60
CA GLN A 95 18.29 -4.10 5.51
C GLN A 95 16.77 -3.93 5.60
N LYS A 96 16.00 -4.80 4.91
CA LYS A 96 14.53 -4.79 4.95
C LYS A 96 13.99 -5.22 6.32
N VAL A 97 14.62 -6.18 6.99
CA VAL A 97 14.25 -6.59 8.35
C VAL A 97 14.46 -5.45 9.34
N VAL A 98 15.62 -4.80 9.31
CA VAL A 98 15.93 -3.65 10.17
C VAL A 98 14.99 -2.47 9.86
N ALA A 99 14.73 -2.22 8.59
CA ALA A 99 13.77 -1.19 8.17
C ALA A 99 12.35 -1.46 8.68
N ALA A 100 11.88 -2.71 8.65
CA ALA A 100 10.56 -3.06 9.19
C ALA A 100 10.44 -2.78 10.70
N ILE A 101 11.51 -3.04 11.46
CA ILE A 101 11.56 -2.73 12.91
C ILE A 101 11.58 -1.20 13.13
N ASN A 102 12.41 -0.48 12.38
CA ASN A 102 12.41 0.99 12.41
C ASN A 102 11.03 1.56 12.06
N ASN A 103 10.42 1.07 10.98
CA ASN A 103 9.11 1.53 10.52
C ASN A 103 8.02 1.25 11.56
N ALA A 104 8.12 0.16 12.34
CA ALA A 104 7.20 -0.10 13.44
C ALA A 104 7.29 0.99 14.53
N ASN A 105 8.50 1.44 14.88
CA ASN A 105 8.67 2.55 15.83
C ASN A 105 8.08 3.84 15.28
N ARG A 106 8.39 4.19 14.01
CA ARG A 106 7.82 5.40 13.36
C ARG A 106 6.30 5.32 13.24
N PHE A 107 5.75 4.12 12.99
CA PHE A 107 4.32 3.88 12.94
C PHE A 107 3.63 4.20 14.27
N LEU A 108 4.24 3.79 15.38
CA LEU A 108 3.73 4.08 16.73
C LEU A 108 3.79 5.58 17.06
N GLU A 109 4.84 6.28 16.62
CA GLU A 109 4.94 7.74 16.78
C GLU A 109 3.82 8.46 16.02
N VAL A 110 3.53 8.03 14.78
CA VAL A 110 2.39 8.58 14.02
C VAL A 110 1.07 8.29 14.71
N GLN A 111 0.89 7.09 15.29
CA GLN A 111 -0.31 6.79 16.08
C GLN A 111 -0.46 7.70 17.31
N GLN A 112 0.64 8.05 17.98
CA GLN A 112 0.61 9.00 19.10
C GLN A 112 0.20 10.41 18.67
N GLU A 113 0.67 10.87 17.51
CA GLU A 113 0.40 12.21 16.99
C GLU A 113 -1.04 12.34 16.44
N PHE A 114 -1.53 11.34 15.70
CA PHE A 114 -2.81 11.41 14.97
C PHE A 114 -3.94 10.56 15.60
N GLY A 115 -3.64 9.80 16.65
CA GLY A 115 -4.55 8.85 17.28
C GLY A 115 -4.53 7.48 16.59
N THR A 116 -4.53 7.41 15.25
CA THR A 116 -4.34 6.18 14.47
C THR A 116 -3.50 6.46 13.24
N PHE A 117 -2.78 5.43 12.74
CA PHE A 117 -2.08 5.55 11.47
C PHE A 117 -3.06 5.73 10.30
N ALA A 118 -4.23 5.10 10.38
CA ALA A 118 -5.28 5.26 9.38
C ALA A 118 -5.70 6.73 9.21
N LYS A 119 -5.93 7.48 10.30
CA LYS A 119 -6.26 8.91 10.22
C LYS A 119 -5.21 9.72 9.48
N TYR A 120 -3.93 9.50 9.81
CA TYR A 120 -2.80 10.14 9.13
C TYR A 120 -2.74 9.72 7.65
N MET A 121 -2.81 8.42 7.37
CA MET A 121 -2.74 7.90 6.01
C MET A 121 -3.86 8.45 5.13
N TRP A 122 -5.11 8.38 5.58
CA TRP A 122 -6.26 8.83 4.81
C TRP A 122 -6.32 10.33 4.60
N SER A 123 -5.66 11.15 5.42
CA SER A 123 -5.58 12.61 5.21
C SER A 123 -4.90 12.99 3.90
N TRP A 124 -3.98 12.17 3.39
CA TRP A 124 -3.26 12.39 2.12
C TRP A 124 -4.15 12.32 0.87
N VAL A 125 -5.33 11.73 0.99
CA VAL A 125 -6.31 11.63 -0.10
C VAL A 125 -7.66 12.30 0.26
N GLY A 126 -7.66 13.16 1.29
CA GLY A 126 -8.86 13.88 1.74
C GLY A 126 -9.92 12.96 2.35
N HIS A 127 -9.48 11.91 3.06
CA HIS A 127 -10.29 10.91 3.77
C HIS A 127 -11.27 10.12 2.88
N ARG A 128 -11.01 10.07 1.57
CA ARG A 128 -11.83 9.32 0.60
C ARG A 128 -10.92 8.71 -0.47
N PRO A 129 -11.24 7.50 -0.97
CA PRO A 129 -10.49 6.91 -2.06
C PRO A 129 -10.44 7.82 -3.28
N VAL A 130 -9.28 7.91 -3.92
CA VAL A 130 -9.12 8.55 -5.22
C VAL A 130 -9.45 7.53 -6.30
N ARG A 131 -10.25 7.90 -7.31
CA ARG A 131 -10.62 7.02 -8.41
C ARG A 131 -9.95 7.45 -9.70
N HIS A 132 -9.10 6.57 -10.24
CA HIS A 132 -8.51 6.75 -11.56
C HIS A 132 -9.32 6.01 -12.65
N ARG A 133 -8.98 6.25 -13.93
CA ARG A 133 -9.67 5.63 -15.08
C ARG A 133 -8.67 4.97 -16.02
N TRP A 134 -7.96 3.97 -15.48
CA TRP A 134 -7.02 3.19 -16.26
C TRP A 134 -7.75 2.19 -17.16
N ARG A 135 -7.34 2.08 -18.43
CA ARG A 135 -7.90 1.12 -19.39
C ARG A 135 -6.97 -0.05 -19.63
N THR A 136 -5.67 0.21 -19.59
CA THR A 136 -4.61 -0.77 -19.85
C THR A 136 -3.51 -0.63 -18.82
N LEU A 137 -2.61 -1.62 -18.74
CA LEU A 137 -1.42 -1.55 -17.87
C LEU A 137 -0.47 -0.41 -18.24
N ARG A 138 -0.51 0.05 -19.48
CA ARG A 138 0.33 1.18 -19.93
C ARG A 138 -0.11 2.53 -19.36
N ASP A 139 -1.36 2.60 -18.90
CA ASP A 139 -1.90 3.83 -18.31
C ASP A 139 -1.44 4.05 -16.88
N TYR A 140 -0.94 2.98 -16.21
CA TYR A 140 -0.49 3.07 -14.82
C TYR A 140 0.82 3.84 -14.74
N PRO A 141 0.86 4.95 -14.02
CA PRO A 141 2.13 5.62 -13.74
C PRO A 141 2.93 4.80 -12.71
N PRO A 142 4.25 4.94 -12.67
CA PRO A 142 5.06 4.30 -11.64
C PRO A 142 4.75 4.82 -10.22
N TYR A 143 4.20 6.03 -10.11
CA TYR A 143 3.70 6.67 -8.89
C TYR A 143 2.88 7.91 -9.23
N THR A 144 2.07 8.40 -8.29
CA THR A 144 1.29 9.64 -8.39
C THR A 144 1.94 10.78 -7.60
N GLU A 145 1.47 12.02 -7.81
CA GLU A 145 1.94 13.19 -7.04
C GLU A 145 1.63 13.04 -5.54
N ASP A 146 0.45 12.49 -5.20
CA ASP A 146 0.08 12.20 -3.81
C ASP A 146 1.05 11.19 -3.17
N ALA A 147 1.43 10.14 -3.92
CA ALA A 147 2.42 9.16 -3.46
C ALA A 147 3.81 9.78 -3.24
N VAL A 148 4.23 10.71 -4.11
CA VAL A 148 5.48 11.46 -3.94
C VAL A 148 5.44 12.33 -2.69
N ALA A 149 4.35 13.07 -2.50
CA ALA A 149 4.19 13.95 -1.35
C ALA A 149 4.18 13.15 -0.04
N TRP A 150 3.42 12.06 0.01
CA TRP A 150 3.36 11.19 1.18
C TRP A 150 4.69 10.48 1.44
N ALA A 151 5.38 9.98 0.41
CA ALA A 151 6.70 9.36 0.57
C ALA A 151 7.75 10.34 1.13
N LYS A 152 7.70 11.62 0.74
CA LYS A 152 8.55 12.67 1.31
C LYS A 152 8.27 12.88 2.80
N ASP A 153 7.00 12.90 3.23
CA ASP A 153 6.66 13.05 4.64
C ASP A 153 7.08 11.80 5.44
N LEU A 154 6.80 10.59 4.93
CA LEU A 154 7.25 9.35 5.56
C LEU A 154 8.78 9.34 5.75
N LYS A 155 9.54 9.77 4.72
CA LYS A 155 10.99 9.89 4.83
C LYS A 155 11.42 10.90 5.90
N ARG A 156 10.77 12.07 5.97
CA ARG A 156 11.03 13.09 6.99
C ARG A 156 10.75 12.56 8.41
N ARG A 157 9.75 11.69 8.55
CA ARG A 157 9.39 10.99 9.80
C ARG A 157 10.32 9.82 10.12
N GLY A 158 11.32 9.55 9.28
CA GLY A 158 12.31 8.50 9.50
C GLY A 158 11.93 7.10 9.04
N PHE A 159 10.84 6.95 8.28
CA PHE A 159 10.54 5.66 7.63
C PHE A 159 11.58 5.30 6.58
N SER A 160 11.81 4.02 6.39
CA SER A 160 12.79 3.46 5.45
C SER A 160 12.13 2.53 4.44
N PHE A 161 12.71 2.42 3.23
CA PHE A 161 12.21 1.58 2.12
C PHE A 161 10.80 1.94 1.63
N LEU A 162 10.34 3.17 1.85
CA LEU A 162 9.05 3.70 1.42
C LEU A 162 9.25 4.84 0.42
N GLY A 163 9.87 4.54 -0.72
CA GLY A 163 9.95 5.48 -1.85
C GLY A 163 8.59 5.62 -2.57
N PRO A 164 8.45 6.61 -3.49
CA PRO A 164 7.19 6.91 -4.16
C PRO A 164 6.50 5.70 -4.81
N THR A 165 7.26 4.81 -5.46
CA THR A 165 6.71 3.59 -6.09
C THR A 165 6.15 2.62 -5.06
N VAL A 166 6.86 2.42 -3.93
CA VAL A 166 6.40 1.54 -2.84
C VAL A 166 5.17 2.13 -2.14
N VAL A 167 5.18 3.44 -1.91
CA VAL A 167 4.04 4.16 -1.32
C VAL A 167 2.83 4.08 -2.23
N TYR A 168 3.00 4.23 -3.56
CA TYR A 168 1.89 4.09 -4.50
C TYR A 168 1.32 2.67 -4.52
N ALA A 169 2.17 1.64 -4.52
CA ALA A 169 1.73 0.25 -4.40
C ALA A 169 0.95 0.02 -3.09
N HIS A 170 1.42 0.59 -1.98
CA HIS A 170 0.70 0.56 -0.72
C HIS A 170 -0.68 1.26 -0.81
N MET A 171 -0.75 2.45 -1.44
CA MET A 171 -2.02 3.16 -1.66
C MET A 171 -3.02 2.31 -2.45
N GLN A 172 -2.55 1.59 -3.46
CA GLN A 172 -3.36 0.66 -4.24
C GLN A 172 -3.83 -0.52 -3.39
N ALA A 173 -2.91 -1.16 -2.64
CA ALA A 173 -3.20 -2.33 -1.83
C ALA A 173 -4.25 -2.07 -0.74
N VAL A 174 -4.18 -0.90 -0.06
CA VAL A 174 -5.09 -0.53 1.04
C VAL A 174 -6.28 0.33 0.60
N GLY A 175 -6.50 0.47 -0.71
CA GLY A 175 -7.68 1.13 -1.26
C GLY A 175 -7.73 2.65 -1.11
N MET A 176 -6.61 3.32 -0.84
CA MET A 176 -6.54 4.79 -0.93
C MET A 176 -6.80 5.29 -2.35
N VAL A 177 -6.52 4.45 -3.33
CA VAL A 177 -6.83 4.66 -4.74
C VAL A 177 -7.59 3.46 -5.30
N ASN A 178 -8.59 3.70 -6.15
CA ASN A 178 -9.22 2.65 -6.94
C ASN A 178 -8.56 2.64 -8.32
N ASP A 179 -7.62 1.74 -8.49
CA ASP A 179 -6.80 1.56 -9.68
C ASP A 179 -7.17 0.30 -10.48
N HIS A 180 -8.30 -0.34 -10.17
CA HIS A 180 -8.81 -1.35 -11.09
C HIS A 180 -9.04 -0.74 -12.47
N THR A 181 -8.78 -1.49 -13.54
CA THR A 181 -9.12 -1.04 -14.89
C THR A 181 -10.63 -0.83 -15.02
N VAL A 182 -11.06 0.13 -15.84
CA VAL A 182 -12.48 0.50 -15.97
C VAL A 182 -13.39 -0.65 -16.37
N ASP A 183 -12.86 -1.66 -17.04
CA ASP A 183 -13.57 -2.86 -17.46
C ASP A 183 -13.58 -3.97 -16.38
N CYS A 184 -12.78 -3.82 -15.33
CA CYS A 184 -12.74 -4.75 -14.22
C CYS A 184 -14.04 -4.69 -13.40
N PHE A 185 -14.56 -5.84 -13.00
CA PHE A 185 -15.78 -5.89 -12.18
C PHE A 185 -15.61 -5.16 -10.84
N ARG A 186 -14.41 -5.20 -10.25
CA ARG A 186 -14.09 -4.52 -8.98
C ARG A 186 -14.13 -3.01 -9.11
N TYR A 187 -13.74 -2.45 -10.27
CA TYR A 187 -13.77 -1.00 -10.48
C TYR A 187 -15.13 -0.38 -10.14
N ARG A 188 -16.21 -0.98 -10.67
CA ARG A 188 -17.58 -0.49 -10.44
C ARG A 188 -18.06 -0.70 -9.01
N VAL A 189 -17.69 -1.84 -8.40
CA VAL A 189 -18.07 -2.17 -7.02
C VAL A 189 -17.45 -1.18 -6.05
N LEU A 190 -16.15 -0.92 -6.18
CA LEU A 190 -15.41 -0.01 -5.31
C LEU A 190 -15.65 1.49 -5.64
N ALA A 191 -16.19 1.79 -6.81
CA ALA A 191 -16.46 3.17 -7.23
C ALA A 191 -17.79 3.74 -6.73
N ARG A 192 -18.64 2.94 -6.09
CA ARG A 192 -19.96 3.40 -5.62
C ARG A 192 -19.78 4.53 -4.59
N GLY A 193 -20.33 5.72 -4.93
CA GLY A 193 -20.23 6.89 -4.07
C GLY A 193 -18.91 7.65 -4.09
N ILE A 194 -17.93 7.24 -4.90
CA ILE A 194 -16.62 7.89 -5.01
C ILE A 194 -16.55 8.75 -6.30
N PRO A 195 -16.36 10.08 -6.20
CA PRO A 195 -16.20 10.94 -7.37
C PRO A 195 -14.90 10.66 -8.12
N ILE A 196 -14.88 10.88 -9.44
CA ILE A 196 -13.67 10.81 -10.25
C ILE A 196 -12.81 12.05 -9.98
N ARG A 197 -11.55 11.86 -9.56
CA ARG A 197 -10.55 12.92 -9.51
C ARG A 197 -9.92 13.06 -10.90
N ASN A 198 -10.15 14.19 -11.57
CA ASN A 198 -9.56 14.48 -12.88
C ASN A 198 -8.15 15.08 -12.69
N THR A 199 -7.12 14.25 -12.72
CA THR A 199 -5.72 14.65 -12.53
C THR A 199 -5.18 15.65 -13.58
N ARG A 200 -5.92 15.89 -14.67
CA ARG A 200 -5.55 16.86 -15.72
C ARG A 200 -6.12 18.28 -15.51
N ARG A 201 -7.04 18.53 -14.59
CA ARG A 201 -7.69 19.85 -14.41
C ARG A 201 -7.25 20.65 -13.18
N ASP A 202 -6.57 20.05 -12.21
CA ASP A 202 -6.17 20.76 -10.99
C ASP A 202 -4.86 21.58 -11.14
N ARG A 203 -4.21 21.56 -12.31
CA ARG A 203 -2.99 22.35 -12.59
C ARG A 203 -3.26 23.83 -12.92
N GLY A 204 -4.50 24.30 -12.87
CA GLY A 204 -4.89 25.63 -13.40
C GLY A 204 -5.55 26.62 -12.43
N ARG A 205 -5.59 26.33 -11.11
CA ARG A 205 -6.19 27.29 -10.16
C ARG A 205 -5.33 27.49 -8.91
N GLY A 206 -4.14 28.00 -9.11
CA GLY A 206 -3.27 28.44 -8.03
C GLY A 206 -2.41 29.60 -8.51
N GLY A 207 -3.01 30.77 -8.74
CA GLY A 207 -2.26 31.92 -9.15
C GLY A 207 -3.15 33.06 -9.60
N GLU A 208 -3.79 33.72 -8.67
CA GLU A 208 -4.13 35.17 -8.74
C GLU A 208 -4.67 35.59 -7.37
N ALA A 209 -3.74 35.86 -6.45
CA ALA A 209 -4.01 36.74 -5.34
C ALA A 209 -3.54 38.13 -5.77
N THR A 210 -4.47 38.89 -6.33
CA THR A 210 -4.31 40.34 -6.60
C THR A 210 -4.01 41.07 -5.33
N GLY A 211 -2.85 41.70 -5.27
CA GLY A 211 -2.58 42.77 -4.34
C GLY A 211 -3.44 43.99 -4.61
N ARG A 212 -3.94 44.55 -3.56
CA ARG A 212 -4.13 46.02 -3.34
C ARG A 212 -4.13 46.25 -1.84
#